data_7c7398af2d0e68be663333e22458f387
#
_entry.id   7c7398af2d0e68be663333e22458f387
#
_cell.length_a   1.000
_cell.length_b   1.000
_cell.length_c   1.000
_cell.angle_alpha   90.00
_cell.angle_beta   90.00
_cell.angle_gamma   90.00
#
_symmetry.space_group_name_H-M   'P 1'
#
loop_
_entity.id
_entity.type
_entity.pdbx_description
1 polymer ?
#
loop_
_entity_poly.entity_id
_entity_poly.type
_entity_poly.pdbx_seq_one_letter_code
_entity_poly.pdbx_strand_id
1 'polypeptide(L)'
;MAYKNSIYKGIYDEYSQKYLIARQRAKERERELHTTIEGLAAIDKELSMTGLEIFSISLSGGDYKEKLGEIRQKNELLQKKRAELLEAHGYPADYSDVKYECTKCNDTGFVENTMCSCMREALTLVGIENSGFADLIREQSFENFSLDYYSKNPMFADRMKRNVDFLREYAANFNPKTSQSILMIGGTGLGKTHLSSAVARVAIEKGADVFYTGAIDLFSRFETDRFKSYSNEPDELIERYFECDLLIIDDLGTEVINQFSVSTLYNLLNDRLSRKKPTIISTNLTNEDIKKKYTDRITSRLLGECHLLLFEGTDIRAQRLKKN
;
A
#
# COMPACT_ATOMS: atom_id res chain seq x y z
N MET A 1 3.61 2.26 15.83
CA MET A 1 2.42 3.03 15.41
C MET A 1 2.76 4.42 14.86
N ALA A 2 3.83 5.08 15.28
CA ALA A 2 4.18 6.43 14.82
C ALA A 2 4.55 6.50 13.32
N TYR A 3 5.33 5.56 12.83
CA TYR A 3 5.79 5.55 11.43
C TYR A 3 4.65 5.33 10.43
N LYS A 4 3.76 4.38 10.72
CA LYS A 4 2.56 4.12 9.90
C LYS A 4 1.68 5.37 9.78
N ASN A 5 1.55 6.16 10.85
CA ASN A 5 0.77 7.40 10.85
C ASN A 5 1.41 8.52 10.00
N SER A 6 2.75 8.67 9.97
CA SER A 6 3.39 9.76 9.24
C SER A 6 3.33 9.59 7.73
N ILE A 7 3.60 8.37 7.22
CA ILE A 7 3.55 8.06 5.79
C ILE A 7 2.12 8.22 5.25
N TYR A 8 1.14 7.63 5.95
CA TYR A 8 -0.24 7.67 5.50
C TYR A 8 -0.87 9.04 5.72
N LYS A 9 -0.47 9.78 6.75
CA LYS A 9 -0.96 11.13 7.02
C LYS A 9 -0.70 12.07 5.84
N GLY A 10 0.47 12.00 5.21
CA GLY A 10 0.79 12.79 4.03
C GLY A 10 -0.21 12.59 2.87
N ILE A 11 -0.61 11.34 2.61
CA ILE A 11 -1.60 11.02 1.58
C ILE A 11 -3.00 11.53 1.97
N TYR A 12 -3.42 11.38 3.23
CA TYR A 12 -4.70 11.91 3.70
C TYR A 12 -4.75 13.44 3.59
N ASP A 13 -3.66 14.11 3.95
CA ASP A 13 -3.55 15.56 3.83
C ASP A 13 -3.59 16.00 2.36
N GLU A 14 -2.94 15.27 1.45
CA GLU A 14 -2.99 15.51 0.00
C GLU A 14 -4.42 15.40 -0.54
N TYR A 15 -5.17 14.35 -0.20
CA TYR A 15 -6.55 14.18 -0.64
C TYR A 15 -7.47 15.29 -0.08
N SER A 16 -7.26 15.67 1.18
CA SER A 16 -7.98 16.78 1.79
C SER A 16 -7.71 18.10 1.04
N GLN A 17 -6.46 18.32 0.64
CA GLN A 17 -6.08 19.50 -0.15
C GLN A 17 -6.68 19.45 -1.57
N LYS A 18 -6.61 18.32 -2.28
CA LYS A 18 -7.21 18.14 -3.61
C LYS A 18 -8.70 18.50 -3.59
N TYR A 19 -9.44 17.97 -2.62
CA TYR A 19 -10.85 18.28 -2.44
C TYR A 19 -11.11 19.78 -2.24
N LEU A 20 -10.35 20.43 -1.38
CA LEU A 20 -10.48 21.86 -1.10
C LEU A 20 -10.13 22.71 -2.32
N ILE A 21 -9.04 22.38 -3.03
CA ILE A 21 -8.59 23.09 -4.24
C ILE A 21 -9.64 22.97 -5.35
N ALA A 22 -10.21 21.78 -5.57
CA ALA A 22 -11.26 21.58 -6.58
C ALA A 22 -12.47 22.50 -6.31
N ARG A 23 -12.91 22.59 -5.07
CA ARG A 23 -14.02 23.46 -4.64
C ARG A 23 -13.67 24.95 -4.73
N GLN A 24 -12.45 25.31 -4.37
CA GLN A 24 -12.00 26.70 -4.48
C GLN A 24 -11.97 27.15 -5.95
N ARG A 25 -11.43 26.33 -6.85
CA ARG A 25 -11.43 26.64 -8.30
C ARG A 25 -12.84 26.77 -8.86
N ALA A 26 -13.78 25.97 -8.41
CA ALA A 26 -15.19 26.10 -8.80
C ALA A 26 -15.78 27.43 -8.36
N LYS A 27 -15.53 27.86 -7.11
CA LYS A 27 -15.97 29.18 -6.60
C LYS A 27 -15.31 30.34 -7.32
N GLU A 28 -14.06 30.22 -7.74
CA GLU A 28 -13.37 31.25 -8.52
C GLU A 28 -14.02 31.38 -9.89
N ARG A 29 -14.35 30.30 -10.59
CA ARG A 29 -15.11 30.31 -11.84
C ARG A 29 -16.53 30.86 -11.67
N GLU A 30 -17.20 30.52 -10.58
CA GLU A 30 -18.51 31.09 -10.26
C GLU A 30 -18.44 32.63 -10.09
N ARG A 31 -17.45 33.14 -9.38
CA ARG A 31 -17.22 34.58 -9.22
C ARG A 31 -16.90 35.26 -10.56
N GLU A 32 -16.09 34.65 -11.40
CA GLU A 32 -15.79 35.10 -12.74
C GLU A 32 -17.09 35.27 -13.55
N LEU A 33 -17.93 34.22 -13.55
CA LEU A 33 -19.22 34.28 -14.25
C LEU A 33 -20.15 35.38 -13.71
N HIS A 34 -20.21 35.55 -12.39
CA HIS A 34 -21.06 36.59 -11.76
C HIS A 34 -20.59 38.01 -12.08
N THR A 35 -19.29 38.20 -12.36
CA THR A 35 -18.76 39.53 -12.79
C THR A 35 -18.90 39.78 -14.29
N THR A 36 -18.93 38.69 -15.09
CA THR A 36 -18.95 38.75 -16.55
C THR A 36 -20.37 38.75 -17.11
N ILE A 37 -21.31 38.07 -16.46
CA ILE A 37 -22.66 37.82 -16.97
C ILE A 37 -23.69 38.52 -16.06
N GLU A 38 -24.31 39.59 -16.57
CA GLU A 38 -25.32 40.30 -15.82
C GLU A 38 -26.57 39.43 -15.57
N GLY A 39 -27.09 39.44 -14.34
CA GLY A 39 -28.25 38.67 -13.92
C GLY A 39 -27.98 37.21 -13.50
N LEU A 40 -26.82 36.65 -13.80
CA LEU A 40 -26.51 35.25 -13.44
C LEU A 40 -26.46 35.04 -11.92
N ALA A 41 -25.87 35.99 -11.19
CA ALA A 41 -25.82 35.93 -9.72
C ALA A 41 -27.20 35.91 -9.06
N ALA A 42 -28.19 36.54 -9.65
CA ALA A 42 -29.58 36.54 -9.16
C ALA A 42 -30.21 35.13 -9.37
N ILE A 43 -29.98 34.51 -10.53
CA ILE A 43 -30.44 33.15 -10.84
C ILE A 43 -29.81 32.15 -9.90
N ASP A 44 -28.48 32.19 -9.68
CA ASP A 44 -27.74 31.28 -8.78
C ASP A 44 -28.20 31.43 -7.32
N LYS A 45 -28.52 32.65 -6.89
CA LYS A 45 -29.12 32.90 -5.58
C LYS A 45 -30.50 32.27 -5.44
N GLU A 46 -31.37 32.40 -6.46
CA GLU A 46 -32.70 31.76 -6.45
C GLU A 46 -32.59 30.23 -6.45
N LEU A 47 -31.66 29.65 -7.24
CA LEU A 47 -31.37 28.20 -7.23
C LEU A 47 -30.95 27.72 -5.86
N SER A 48 -30.09 28.46 -5.19
CA SER A 48 -29.65 28.16 -3.81
C SER A 48 -30.82 28.16 -2.82
N MET A 49 -31.75 29.13 -2.95
CA MET A 49 -32.94 29.21 -2.09
C MET A 49 -33.91 28.05 -2.33
N THR A 50 -34.18 27.68 -3.61
CA THR A 50 -35.02 26.51 -3.91
C THR A 50 -34.43 25.19 -3.37
N GLY A 51 -33.10 25.04 -3.39
CA GLY A 51 -32.40 23.89 -2.77
C GLY A 51 -32.62 23.82 -1.26
N LEU A 52 -32.53 24.94 -0.55
CA LEU A 52 -32.78 25.02 0.90
C LEU A 52 -34.26 24.75 1.24
N GLU A 53 -35.19 25.22 0.41
CA GLU A 53 -36.62 24.96 0.59
C GLU A 53 -36.95 23.45 0.44
N ILE A 54 -36.40 22.77 -0.57
CA ILE A 54 -36.55 21.32 -0.77
C ILE A 54 -36.02 20.56 0.46
N PHE A 55 -34.84 20.94 0.95
CA PHE A 55 -34.24 20.32 2.14
C PHE A 55 -35.10 20.52 3.40
N SER A 56 -35.60 21.74 3.63
CA SER A 56 -36.43 22.05 4.79
C SER A 56 -37.76 21.27 4.80
N ILE A 57 -38.37 21.11 3.62
CA ILE A 57 -39.59 20.33 3.45
C ILE A 57 -39.35 18.85 3.71
N SER A 58 -38.23 18.30 3.25
CA SER A 58 -37.84 16.90 3.49
C SER A 58 -37.71 16.54 4.97
N LEU A 59 -37.36 17.51 5.81
CA LEU A 59 -37.19 17.33 7.26
C LEU A 59 -38.50 17.46 8.05
N SER A 60 -39.52 18.12 7.50
CA SER A 60 -40.73 18.51 8.26
C SER A 60 -41.83 17.46 8.36
N GLY A 61 -41.76 16.32 7.62
CA GLY A 61 -42.62 15.14 7.79
C GLY A 61 -44.12 15.38 7.65
N GLY A 62 -44.62 15.74 6.45
CA GLY A 62 -46.03 15.90 6.15
C GLY A 62 -46.37 15.59 4.68
N ASP A 63 -47.60 15.75 4.25
CA ASP A 63 -48.01 15.56 2.84
C ASP A 63 -47.63 16.81 2.02
N TYR A 64 -46.42 16.82 1.45
CA TYR A 64 -45.87 17.96 0.73
C TYR A 64 -45.68 17.72 -0.77
N LYS A 65 -46.36 16.69 -1.33
CA LYS A 65 -46.13 16.29 -2.73
C LYS A 65 -46.38 17.42 -3.73
N GLU A 66 -47.44 18.20 -3.53
CA GLU A 66 -47.82 19.29 -4.42
C GLU A 66 -46.79 20.45 -4.35
N LYS A 67 -46.44 20.88 -3.16
CA LYS A 67 -45.49 21.96 -2.92
C LYS A 67 -44.04 21.59 -3.39
N LEU A 68 -43.68 20.32 -3.21
CA LEU A 68 -42.40 19.79 -3.70
C LEU A 68 -42.38 19.76 -5.24
N GLY A 69 -43.53 19.49 -5.89
CA GLY A 69 -43.70 19.57 -7.34
C GLY A 69 -43.48 20.96 -7.90
N GLU A 70 -44.08 21.96 -7.29
CA GLU A 70 -43.95 23.37 -7.69
C GLU A 70 -42.48 23.87 -7.56
N ILE A 71 -41.82 23.55 -6.44
CA ILE A 71 -40.42 23.95 -6.22
C ILE A 71 -39.47 23.26 -7.20
N ARG A 72 -39.71 21.99 -7.52
CA ARG A 72 -38.95 21.26 -8.55
C ARG A 72 -39.10 21.89 -9.92
N GLN A 73 -40.31 22.20 -10.35
CA GLN A 73 -40.56 22.88 -11.62
C GLN A 73 -39.87 24.25 -11.68
N LYS A 74 -39.95 25.03 -10.59
CA LYS A 74 -39.20 26.32 -10.49
C LYS A 74 -37.72 26.11 -10.60
N ASN A 75 -37.14 25.11 -9.92
CA ASN A 75 -35.71 24.79 -9.96
C ASN A 75 -35.27 24.41 -11.38
N GLU A 76 -36.00 23.51 -12.05
CA GLU A 76 -35.72 23.12 -13.44
C GLU A 76 -35.74 24.31 -14.41
N LEU A 77 -36.74 25.21 -14.26
CA LEU A 77 -36.82 26.44 -15.08
C LEU A 77 -35.62 27.34 -14.85
N LEU A 78 -35.20 27.53 -13.60
CA LEU A 78 -34.02 28.33 -13.26
C LEU A 78 -32.73 27.71 -13.80
N GLN A 79 -32.56 26.39 -13.70
CA GLN A 79 -31.42 25.67 -14.28
C GLN A 79 -31.36 25.84 -15.80
N LYS A 80 -32.51 25.74 -16.48
CA LYS A 80 -32.59 25.97 -17.93
C LYS A 80 -32.19 27.40 -18.30
N LYS A 81 -32.73 28.40 -17.61
CA LYS A 81 -32.37 29.81 -17.83
C LYS A 81 -30.88 30.06 -17.59
N ARG A 82 -30.34 29.46 -16.57
CA ARG A 82 -28.89 29.53 -16.26
C ARG A 82 -28.05 28.97 -17.40
N ALA A 83 -28.40 27.79 -17.91
CA ALA A 83 -27.67 27.13 -19.00
C ALA A 83 -27.74 27.96 -20.29
N GLU A 84 -28.92 28.47 -20.67
CA GLU A 84 -29.13 29.35 -21.83
C GLU A 84 -28.29 30.62 -21.72
N LEU A 85 -28.20 31.21 -20.52
CA LEU A 85 -27.43 32.44 -20.29
C LEU A 85 -25.92 32.19 -20.37
N LEU A 86 -25.43 31.06 -19.85
CA LEU A 86 -24.03 30.64 -19.98
C LEU A 86 -23.65 30.39 -21.43
N GLU A 87 -24.47 29.63 -22.16
CA GLU A 87 -24.23 29.30 -23.56
C GLU A 87 -24.22 30.59 -24.45
N ALA A 88 -25.13 31.54 -24.21
CA ALA A 88 -25.16 32.81 -24.90
C ALA A 88 -23.87 33.65 -24.73
N HIS A 89 -23.13 33.42 -23.64
CA HIS A 89 -21.85 34.08 -23.37
C HIS A 89 -20.63 33.16 -23.67
N GLY A 90 -20.84 32.00 -24.30
CA GLY A 90 -19.78 31.09 -24.73
C GLY A 90 -19.20 30.20 -23.63
N TYR A 91 -19.87 30.06 -22.48
CA TYR A 91 -19.49 29.19 -21.41
C TYR A 91 -20.28 27.87 -21.44
N PRO A 92 -19.68 26.72 -21.18
CA PRO A 92 -20.43 25.48 -21.01
C PRO A 92 -21.30 25.52 -19.74
N ALA A 93 -22.41 24.80 -19.75
CA ALA A 93 -23.37 24.79 -18.64
C ALA A 93 -22.74 24.36 -17.29
N ASP A 94 -21.73 23.48 -17.34
CA ASP A 94 -20.98 22.94 -16.21
C ASP A 94 -19.68 23.71 -15.86
N TYR A 95 -19.49 24.91 -16.39
CA TYR A 95 -18.24 25.69 -16.24
C TYR A 95 -17.86 25.90 -14.77
N SER A 96 -18.81 26.24 -13.92
CA SER A 96 -18.58 26.47 -12.49
C SER A 96 -18.73 25.21 -11.64
N ASP A 97 -19.03 24.05 -12.24
CA ASP A 97 -19.15 22.80 -11.48
C ASP A 97 -17.81 22.37 -10.90
N VAL A 98 -17.86 21.73 -9.72
CA VAL A 98 -16.64 21.22 -9.10
C VAL A 98 -16.12 20.05 -9.92
N LYS A 99 -14.90 20.19 -10.46
CA LYS A 99 -14.22 19.14 -11.25
C LYS A 99 -13.22 18.43 -10.37
N TYR A 100 -13.58 17.21 -9.96
CA TYR A 100 -12.72 16.34 -9.17
C TYR A 100 -11.84 15.48 -10.08
N GLU A 101 -10.62 15.14 -9.64
CA GLU A 101 -9.74 14.19 -10.32
C GLU A 101 -10.34 12.78 -10.28
N CYS A 102 -10.87 12.37 -9.14
CA CYS A 102 -11.58 11.12 -8.97
C CYS A 102 -13.09 11.34 -8.83
N THR A 103 -13.84 11.00 -9.86
CA THR A 103 -15.30 11.14 -9.87
C THR A 103 -16.04 10.12 -8.99
N LYS A 104 -15.35 9.05 -8.52
CA LYS A 104 -15.94 8.04 -7.64
C LYS A 104 -16.06 8.52 -6.20
N CYS A 105 -15.02 9.17 -5.69
CA CYS A 105 -14.98 9.64 -4.31
C CYS A 105 -14.95 11.17 -4.20
N ASN A 106 -15.00 11.89 -5.30
CA ASN A 106 -14.87 13.34 -5.32
C ASN A 106 -13.65 13.83 -4.54
N ASP A 107 -12.50 13.20 -4.78
CA ASP A 107 -11.19 13.46 -4.16
C ASP A 107 -11.15 13.34 -2.62
N THR A 108 -12.18 12.77 -1.99
CA THR A 108 -12.16 12.50 -0.55
C THR A 108 -11.32 11.28 -0.17
N GLY A 109 -11.01 10.41 -1.14
CA GLY A 109 -10.35 9.13 -0.92
C GLY A 109 -11.27 8.01 -0.40
N PHE A 110 -12.53 8.32 -0.10
CA PHE A 110 -13.52 7.37 0.44
C PHE A 110 -14.85 7.47 -0.28
N VAL A 111 -15.50 6.32 -0.47
CA VAL A 111 -16.89 6.20 -0.92
C VAL A 111 -17.65 5.56 0.24
N GLU A 112 -18.56 6.31 0.85
CA GLU A 112 -19.20 5.96 2.13
C GLU A 112 -18.12 5.69 3.19
N ASN A 113 -18.03 4.45 3.71
CA ASN A 113 -17.01 4.04 4.69
C ASN A 113 -15.89 3.16 4.09
N THR A 114 -15.84 3.07 2.74
CA THR A 114 -14.87 2.22 2.04
C THR A 114 -13.82 3.07 1.34
N MET A 115 -12.55 2.70 1.48
CA MET A 115 -11.44 3.38 0.79
C MET A 115 -11.59 3.25 -0.73
N CYS A 116 -11.52 4.36 -1.43
CA CYS A 116 -11.59 4.42 -2.88
C CYS A 116 -10.36 3.78 -3.53
N SER A 117 -10.53 3.25 -4.76
CA SER A 117 -9.41 2.67 -5.52
C SER A 117 -8.27 3.66 -5.74
N CYS A 118 -8.57 4.95 -6.02
CA CYS A 118 -7.55 5.97 -6.24
C CYS A 118 -6.65 6.19 -5.00
N MET A 119 -7.22 6.27 -3.80
CA MET A 119 -6.46 6.39 -2.57
C MET A 119 -5.66 5.11 -2.26
N ARG A 120 -6.24 3.95 -2.54
CA ARG A 120 -5.53 2.67 -2.39
C ARG A 120 -4.32 2.60 -3.29
N GLU A 121 -4.44 3.03 -4.55
CA GLU A 121 -3.32 3.10 -5.50
C GLU A 121 -2.22 4.06 -5.02
N ALA A 122 -2.59 5.25 -4.54
CA ALA A 122 -1.64 6.21 -4.00
C ALA A 122 -0.90 5.66 -2.78
N LEU A 123 -1.60 5.03 -1.84
CA LEU A 123 -1.00 4.39 -0.66
C LEU A 123 -0.09 3.21 -1.04
N THR A 124 -0.48 2.43 -2.06
CA THR A 124 0.34 1.33 -2.57
C THR A 124 1.65 1.84 -3.16
N LEU A 125 1.61 2.90 -3.97
CA LEU A 125 2.82 3.51 -4.53
C LEU A 125 3.76 3.99 -3.43
N VAL A 126 3.26 4.73 -2.46
CA VAL A 126 4.06 5.20 -1.33
C VAL A 126 4.58 4.04 -0.48
N GLY A 127 3.78 2.99 -0.28
CA GLY A 127 4.20 1.77 0.41
C GLY A 127 5.35 1.07 -0.31
N ILE A 128 5.28 0.96 -1.63
CA ILE A 128 6.36 0.39 -2.47
C ILE A 128 7.64 1.24 -2.37
N GLU A 129 7.54 2.56 -2.55
CA GLU A 129 8.69 3.48 -2.46
C GLU A 129 9.40 3.38 -1.10
N ASN A 130 8.63 3.27 -0.03
CA ASN A 130 9.15 3.18 1.33
C ASN A 130 9.53 1.75 1.75
N SER A 131 9.32 0.72 0.92
CA SER A 131 9.59 -0.68 1.29
C SER A 131 11.08 -1.02 1.41
N GLY A 132 11.96 -0.19 0.83
CA GLY A 132 13.41 -0.42 0.79
C GLY A 132 13.88 -1.13 -0.50
N PHE A 133 13.00 -1.81 -1.24
CA PHE A 133 13.31 -2.54 -2.48
C PHE A 133 12.24 -2.31 -3.56
N ALA A 134 11.95 -1.04 -3.82
CA ALA A 134 10.86 -0.61 -4.71
C ALA A 134 10.90 -1.27 -6.09
N ASP A 135 12.07 -1.29 -6.75
CA ASP A 135 12.20 -1.84 -8.11
C ASP A 135 11.91 -3.34 -8.14
N LEU A 136 12.42 -4.11 -7.16
CA LEU A 136 12.13 -5.55 -7.08
C LEU A 136 10.63 -5.81 -6.89
N ILE A 137 9.97 -5.03 -6.03
CA ILE A 137 8.54 -5.20 -5.74
C ILE A 137 7.68 -4.82 -6.96
N ARG A 138 8.13 -3.84 -7.78
CA ARG A 138 7.45 -3.47 -9.03
C ARG A 138 7.59 -4.52 -10.11
N GLU A 139 8.79 -5.09 -10.25
CA GLU A 139 9.12 -6.01 -11.33
C GLU A 139 8.70 -7.46 -11.05
N GLN A 140 8.66 -7.87 -9.79
CA GLN A 140 8.43 -9.27 -9.41
C GLN A 140 7.03 -9.46 -8.84
N SER A 141 6.29 -10.36 -9.49
CA SER A 141 4.93 -10.73 -9.11
C SER A 141 4.70 -12.23 -9.22
N PHE A 142 3.60 -12.73 -8.67
CA PHE A 142 3.21 -14.13 -8.84
C PHE A 142 2.86 -14.48 -10.29
N GLU A 143 2.41 -13.50 -11.08
CA GLU A 143 1.97 -13.68 -12.47
C GLU A 143 3.16 -13.90 -13.41
N ASN A 144 4.30 -13.25 -13.12
CA ASN A 144 5.51 -13.40 -13.95
C ASN A 144 6.51 -14.44 -13.40
N PHE A 145 6.12 -15.19 -12.37
CA PHE A 145 6.90 -16.33 -11.88
C PHE A 145 6.63 -17.57 -12.73
N SER A 146 7.65 -18.07 -13.46
CA SER A 146 7.50 -19.26 -14.30
C SER A 146 7.96 -20.54 -13.60
N LEU A 147 7.08 -21.54 -13.57
CA LEU A 147 7.37 -22.89 -13.09
C LEU A 147 8.16 -23.74 -14.11
N ASP A 148 8.29 -23.30 -15.36
CA ASP A 148 8.97 -24.05 -16.45
C ASP A 148 10.44 -24.35 -16.13
N TYR A 149 11.08 -23.47 -15.35
CA TYR A 149 12.48 -23.63 -14.95
C TYR A 149 12.72 -24.85 -14.04
N TYR A 150 11.66 -25.39 -13.43
CA TYR A 150 11.73 -26.55 -12.53
C TYR A 150 11.28 -27.86 -13.19
N SER A 151 10.75 -27.79 -14.43
CA SER A 151 10.11 -28.91 -15.14
C SER A 151 11.02 -30.11 -15.43
N LYS A 152 12.34 -29.93 -15.39
CA LYS A 152 13.31 -31.01 -15.62
C LYS A 152 13.27 -32.13 -14.57
N ASN A 153 12.80 -31.82 -13.36
CA ASN A 153 12.62 -32.80 -12.30
C ASN A 153 11.19 -32.66 -11.73
N PRO A 154 10.31 -33.64 -11.95
CA PRO A 154 8.92 -33.60 -11.48
C PRO A 154 8.77 -33.33 -9.97
N MET A 155 9.65 -33.88 -9.16
CA MET A 155 9.61 -33.70 -7.70
C MET A 155 9.91 -32.23 -7.31
N PHE A 156 10.84 -31.59 -8.00
CA PHE A 156 11.14 -30.17 -7.78
C PHE A 156 10.01 -29.29 -8.29
N ALA A 157 9.43 -29.61 -9.44
CA ALA A 157 8.29 -28.90 -10.01
C ALA A 157 7.08 -28.95 -9.07
N ASP A 158 6.73 -30.11 -8.55
CA ASP A 158 5.61 -30.28 -7.61
C ASP A 158 5.84 -29.54 -6.28
N ARG A 159 7.07 -29.59 -5.75
CA ARG A 159 7.42 -28.86 -4.55
C ARG A 159 7.33 -27.36 -4.76
N MET A 160 7.89 -26.86 -5.86
CA MET A 160 7.86 -25.43 -6.19
C MET A 160 6.43 -24.96 -6.41
N LYS A 161 5.59 -25.75 -7.09
CA LYS A 161 4.16 -25.43 -7.25
C LYS A 161 3.49 -25.27 -5.89
N ARG A 162 3.67 -26.20 -4.97
CA ARG A 162 3.14 -26.09 -3.60
C ARG A 162 3.65 -24.86 -2.88
N ASN A 163 4.93 -24.52 -3.01
CA ASN A 163 5.50 -23.32 -2.40
C ASN A 163 4.84 -22.04 -2.97
N VAL A 164 4.65 -21.96 -4.28
CA VAL A 164 3.98 -20.82 -4.94
C VAL A 164 2.52 -20.70 -4.51
N ASP A 165 1.79 -21.83 -4.50
CA ASP A 165 0.38 -21.86 -4.11
C ASP A 165 0.23 -21.43 -2.63
N PHE A 166 1.08 -21.95 -1.74
CA PHE A 166 1.12 -21.55 -0.33
C PHE A 166 1.39 -20.03 -0.18
N LEU A 167 2.39 -19.49 -0.90
CA LEU A 167 2.76 -18.08 -0.78
C LEU A 167 1.69 -17.15 -1.38
N ARG A 168 0.99 -17.58 -2.42
CA ARG A 168 -0.19 -16.86 -2.95
C ARG A 168 -1.31 -16.80 -1.93
N GLU A 169 -1.64 -17.94 -1.33
CA GLU A 169 -2.66 -18.02 -0.28
C GLU A 169 -2.25 -17.20 0.95
N TYR A 170 -1.01 -17.30 1.37
CA TYR A 170 -0.45 -16.50 2.47
C TYR A 170 -0.60 -15.01 2.20
N ALA A 171 -0.19 -14.53 1.03
CA ALA A 171 -0.29 -13.13 0.63
C ALA A 171 -1.75 -12.68 0.50
N ALA A 172 -2.61 -13.54 -0.10
CA ALA A 172 -4.05 -13.28 -0.22
C ALA A 172 -4.76 -13.18 1.13
N ASN A 173 -4.32 -13.91 2.15
CA ASN A 173 -4.90 -13.91 3.50
C ASN A 173 -4.03 -13.18 4.53
N PHE A 174 -3.03 -12.41 4.07
CA PHE A 174 -2.09 -11.74 4.97
C PHE A 174 -2.80 -10.87 6.00
N ASN A 175 -2.46 -11.11 7.25
CA ASN A 175 -2.91 -10.34 8.40
C ASN A 175 -1.73 -10.13 9.37
N PRO A 176 -1.33 -8.89 9.68
CA PRO A 176 -0.16 -8.60 10.49
C PRO A 176 -0.22 -9.12 11.94
N LYS A 177 -1.40 -9.57 12.42
CA LYS A 177 -1.58 -10.10 13.78
C LYS A 177 -1.63 -11.61 13.86
N THR A 178 -1.94 -12.30 12.75
CA THR A 178 -2.20 -13.74 12.76
C THR A 178 -1.35 -14.54 11.78
N SER A 179 -0.78 -13.87 10.76
CA SER A 179 0.11 -14.55 9.81
C SER A 179 1.39 -15.02 10.49
N GLN A 180 1.84 -16.22 10.13
CA GLN A 180 3.07 -16.80 10.68
C GLN A 180 4.32 -16.31 9.95
N SER A 181 5.46 -16.41 10.59
CA SER A 181 6.76 -16.17 9.95
C SER A 181 7.13 -17.32 9.01
N ILE A 182 7.88 -17.01 7.96
CA ILE A 182 8.29 -17.97 6.91
C ILE A 182 9.81 -17.98 6.80
N LEU A 183 10.40 -19.18 6.69
CA LEU A 183 11.80 -19.36 6.35
C LEU A 183 11.93 -20.10 5.02
N MET A 184 12.50 -19.42 4.02
CA MET A 184 12.77 -19.96 2.68
C MET A 184 14.22 -20.44 2.59
N ILE A 185 14.42 -21.75 2.48
CA ILE A 185 15.74 -22.38 2.43
C ILE A 185 15.99 -22.95 1.03
N GLY A 186 17.14 -22.66 0.44
CA GLY A 186 17.57 -23.27 -0.83
C GLY A 186 18.66 -22.49 -1.52
N GLY A 187 19.30 -23.10 -2.50
CA GLY A 187 20.43 -22.52 -3.25
C GLY A 187 20.12 -21.18 -3.91
N THR A 188 21.16 -20.53 -4.46
CA THR A 188 21.02 -19.30 -5.21
C THR A 188 20.21 -19.49 -6.50
N GLY A 189 19.52 -18.42 -6.94
CA GLY A 189 18.82 -18.42 -8.23
C GLY A 189 17.57 -19.31 -8.29
N LEU A 190 17.00 -19.71 -7.14
CA LEU A 190 15.79 -20.56 -7.07
C LEU A 190 14.49 -19.77 -6.81
N GLY A 191 14.49 -18.45 -7.02
CA GLY A 191 13.27 -17.64 -6.98
C GLY A 191 12.79 -17.23 -5.58
N LYS A 192 13.60 -17.39 -4.52
CA LYS A 192 13.24 -16.94 -3.15
C LYS A 192 12.94 -15.45 -3.11
N THR A 193 13.87 -14.63 -3.59
CA THR A 193 13.74 -13.16 -3.69
C THR A 193 12.52 -12.78 -4.52
N HIS A 194 12.26 -13.46 -5.64
CA HIS A 194 11.10 -13.19 -6.50
C HIS A 194 9.78 -13.42 -5.74
N LEU A 195 9.66 -14.55 -5.07
CA LEU A 195 8.42 -14.89 -4.36
C LEU A 195 8.23 -14.06 -3.09
N SER A 196 9.30 -13.72 -2.37
CA SER A 196 9.20 -12.80 -1.23
C SER A 196 8.78 -11.39 -1.66
N SER A 197 9.29 -10.89 -2.80
CA SER A 197 8.86 -9.61 -3.38
C SER A 197 7.41 -9.65 -3.87
N ALA A 198 6.97 -10.77 -4.46
CA ALA A 198 5.56 -10.94 -4.85
C ALA A 198 4.61 -10.93 -3.64
N VAL A 199 5.02 -11.55 -2.52
CA VAL A 199 4.27 -11.47 -1.24
C VAL A 199 4.25 -10.03 -0.73
N ALA A 200 5.40 -9.32 -0.74
CA ALA A 200 5.50 -7.93 -0.33
C ALA A 200 4.51 -7.05 -1.09
N ARG A 201 4.48 -7.17 -2.41
CA ARG A 201 3.57 -6.43 -3.28
C ARG A 201 2.11 -6.59 -2.87
N VAL A 202 1.64 -7.83 -2.76
CA VAL A 202 0.25 -8.12 -2.38
C VAL A 202 -0.08 -7.62 -0.97
N ALA A 203 0.87 -7.73 -0.03
CA ALA A 203 0.69 -7.22 1.33
C ALA A 203 0.56 -5.69 1.35
N ILE A 204 1.40 -4.97 0.55
CA ILE A 204 1.31 -3.51 0.40
C ILE A 204 -0.01 -3.11 -0.25
N GLU A 205 -0.46 -3.79 -1.30
CA GLU A 205 -1.74 -3.54 -1.96
C GLU A 205 -2.94 -3.69 -0.99
N LYS A 206 -2.77 -4.46 0.07
CA LYS A 206 -3.73 -4.59 1.19
C LYS A 206 -3.57 -3.54 2.29
N GLY A 207 -2.61 -2.63 2.14
CA GLY A 207 -2.33 -1.56 3.09
C GLY A 207 -1.45 -1.95 4.27
N ALA A 208 -0.71 -3.08 4.17
CA ALA A 208 0.28 -3.44 5.18
C ALA A 208 1.55 -2.60 5.02
N ASP A 209 2.15 -2.23 6.16
CA ASP A 209 3.49 -1.65 6.19
C ASP A 209 4.52 -2.77 6.03
N VAL A 210 5.15 -2.84 4.86
CA VAL A 210 6.17 -3.85 4.54
C VAL A 210 7.54 -3.20 4.52
N PHE A 211 8.50 -3.82 5.18
CA PHE A 211 9.90 -3.43 5.10
C PHE A 211 10.75 -4.58 4.58
N TYR A 212 11.40 -4.37 3.44
CA TYR A 212 12.26 -5.34 2.77
C TYR A 212 13.72 -4.91 2.91
N THR A 213 14.59 -5.83 3.29
CA THR A 213 16.03 -5.54 3.48
C THR A 213 16.87 -6.77 3.14
N GLY A 214 18.09 -6.55 2.65
CA GLY A 214 19.13 -7.58 2.62
C GLY A 214 19.76 -7.77 4.01
N ALA A 215 20.24 -8.97 4.30
CA ALA A 215 20.92 -9.24 5.57
C ALA A 215 22.13 -8.32 5.80
N ILE A 216 22.95 -8.10 4.79
CA ILE A 216 24.13 -7.20 4.89
C ILE A 216 23.68 -5.77 5.29
N ASP A 217 22.67 -5.22 4.63
CA ASP A 217 22.18 -3.87 4.89
C ASP A 217 21.58 -3.75 6.29
N LEU A 218 20.83 -4.77 6.72
CA LEU A 218 20.27 -4.84 8.07
C LEU A 218 21.36 -4.68 9.13
N PHE A 219 22.37 -5.54 9.10
CA PHE A 219 23.44 -5.52 10.12
C PHE A 219 24.30 -4.27 10.03
N SER A 220 24.59 -3.77 8.83
CA SER A 220 25.32 -2.52 8.63
C SER A 220 24.60 -1.32 9.26
N ARG A 221 23.28 -1.25 9.14
CA ARG A 221 22.46 -0.19 9.76
C ARG A 221 22.48 -0.26 11.28
N PHE A 222 22.30 -1.45 11.86
CA PHE A 222 22.39 -1.63 13.31
C PHE A 222 23.80 -1.31 13.86
N GLU A 223 24.84 -1.64 13.11
CA GLU A 223 26.21 -1.31 13.47
C GLU A 223 26.45 0.20 13.44
N THR A 224 25.98 0.87 12.39
CA THR A 224 26.06 2.33 12.25
C THR A 224 25.33 3.04 13.38
N ASP A 225 24.10 2.59 13.71
CA ASP A 225 23.30 3.16 14.79
C ASP A 225 24.00 3.02 16.15
N ARG A 226 24.61 1.87 16.41
CA ARG A 226 25.41 1.66 17.64
C ARG A 226 26.53 2.69 17.82
N PHE A 227 27.14 3.15 16.74
CA PHE A 227 28.21 4.16 16.77
C PHE A 227 27.67 5.59 16.82
N LYS A 228 26.42 5.85 16.43
CA LYS A 228 25.75 7.15 16.53
C LYS A 228 25.30 7.52 17.96
N SER A 229 25.63 6.76 18.97
CA SER A 229 25.15 6.78 20.36
C SER A 229 25.24 8.11 21.13
N TYR A 230 25.48 9.24 20.44
CA TYR A 230 25.52 10.59 21.00
C TYR A 230 24.37 11.51 20.55
N SER A 231 23.51 11.07 19.66
CA SER A 231 22.28 11.79 19.31
C SER A 231 21.08 11.16 20.03
N ASN A 232 20.39 11.93 20.84
CA ASN A 232 19.20 11.49 21.61
C ASN A 232 17.95 11.19 20.77
N GLU A 233 18.06 11.12 19.44
CA GLU A 233 16.94 10.81 18.56
C GLU A 233 17.01 9.34 18.13
N PRO A 234 15.95 8.56 18.37
CA PRO A 234 15.87 7.18 17.88
C PRO A 234 15.99 7.18 16.34
N ASP A 235 16.81 6.30 15.79
CA ASP A 235 16.84 6.12 14.33
C ASP A 235 15.51 5.47 13.87
N GLU A 236 14.66 6.27 13.22
CA GLU A 236 13.34 5.83 12.74
C GLU A 236 13.41 4.56 11.86
N LEU A 237 14.56 4.35 11.19
CA LEU A 237 14.78 3.16 10.37
C LEU A 237 15.02 1.92 11.25
N ILE A 238 15.71 2.06 12.37
CA ILE A 238 15.92 0.93 13.31
C ILE A 238 14.59 0.53 13.94
N GLU A 239 13.79 1.51 14.38
CA GLU A 239 12.44 1.24 14.91
C GLU A 239 11.58 0.48 13.89
N ARG A 240 11.72 0.79 12.61
CA ARG A 240 10.93 0.16 11.55
C ARG A 240 11.17 -1.33 11.41
N TYR A 241 12.38 -1.85 11.66
CA TYR A 241 12.65 -3.29 11.68
C TYR A 241 11.77 -4.03 12.71
N PHE A 242 11.46 -3.38 13.83
CA PHE A 242 10.63 -3.94 14.88
C PHE A 242 9.13 -3.69 14.65
N GLU A 243 8.75 -2.53 14.07
CA GLU A 243 7.37 -2.04 14.06
C GLU A 243 6.59 -2.32 12.77
N CYS A 244 7.25 -2.58 11.63
CA CYS A 244 6.53 -2.87 10.37
C CYS A 244 5.62 -4.10 10.50
N ASP A 245 4.54 -4.13 9.72
CA ASP A 245 3.56 -5.21 9.69
C ASP A 245 4.16 -6.52 9.14
N LEU A 246 5.03 -6.41 8.12
CA LEU A 246 5.78 -7.53 7.55
C LEU A 246 7.24 -7.11 7.34
N LEU A 247 8.16 -7.84 7.96
CA LEU A 247 9.60 -7.70 7.69
C LEU A 247 10.04 -8.80 6.72
N ILE A 248 10.81 -8.43 5.69
CA ILE A 248 11.45 -9.39 4.78
C ILE A 248 12.96 -9.21 4.87
N ILE A 249 13.65 -10.27 5.26
CA ILE A 249 15.12 -10.33 5.34
C ILE A 249 15.61 -11.27 4.24
N ASP A 250 16.24 -10.71 3.22
CA ASP A 250 16.73 -11.50 2.09
C ASP A 250 18.19 -11.88 2.26
N ASP A 251 18.52 -13.09 1.80
CA ASP A 251 19.85 -13.67 1.78
C ASP A 251 20.56 -13.72 3.16
N LEU A 252 19.83 -14.13 4.21
CA LEU A 252 20.42 -14.37 5.54
C LEU A 252 21.58 -15.37 5.45
N GLY A 253 22.71 -15.04 6.07
CA GLY A 253 23.94 -15.84 6.05
C GLY A 253 24.99 -15.33 5.05
N THR A 254 24.72 -14.22 4.34
CA THR A 254 25.70 -13.51 3.50
C THR A 254 26.48 -12.44 4.27
N GLU A 255 25.96 -12.04 5.42
CA GLU A 255 26.61 -11.08 6.32
C GLU A 255 27.85 -11.67 7.03
N VAL A 256 28.68 -10.79 7.58
CA VAL A 256 29.77 -11.19 8.47
C VAL A 256 29.16 -11.64 9.80
N ILE A 257 29.30 -12.93 10.10
CA ILE A 257 28.78 -13.50 11.35
C ILE A 257 29.78 -13.27 12.46
N ASN A 258 29.40 -12.45 13.41
CA ASN A 258 30.14 -12.13 14.62
C ASN A 258 29.16 -12.03 15.82
N GLN A 259 29.71 -11.77 17.00
CA GLN A 259 28.87 -11.68 18.21
C GLN A 259 27.82 -10.57 18.12
N PHE A 260 28.11 -9.48 17.43
CA PHE A 260 27.16 -8.38 17.25
C PHE A 260 26.02 -8.79 16.33
N SER A 261 26.30 -9.33 15.13
CA SER A 261 25.26 -9.75 14.18
C SER A 261 24.37 -10.86 14.78
N VAL A 262 24.96 -11.82 15.49
CA VAL A 262 24.21 -12.88 16.19
C VAL A 262 23.30 -12.31 17.28
N SER A 263 23.78 -11.38 18.10
CA SER A 263 22.94 -10.76 19.15
C SER A 263 21.83 -9.90 18.57
N THR A 264 22.12 -9.13 17.52
CA THR A 264 21.16 -8.28 16.81
C THR A 264 20.03 -9.14 16.20
N LEU A 265 20.40 -10.20 15.46
CA LEU A 265 19.41 -11.11 14.86
C LEU A 265 18.54 -11.77 15.94
N TYR A 266 19.17 -12.23 17.02
CA TYR A 266 18.41 -12.84 18.13
C TYR A 266 17.39 -11.87 18.71
N ASN A 267 17.80 -10.64 19.01
CA ASN A 267 16.91 -9.64 19.59
C ASN A 267 15.77 -9.28 18.65
N LEU A 268 16.05 -9.08 17.35
CA LEU A 268 15.06 -8.77 16.35
C LEU A 268 14.03 -9.88 16.19
N LEU A 269 14.49 -11.14 16.02
CA LEU A 269 13.60 -12.30 15.89
C LEU A 269 12.78 -12.52 17.16
N ASN A 270 13.43 -12.40 18.33
CA ASN A 270 12.76 -12.60 19.61
C ASN A 270 11.65 -11.58 19.85
N ASP A 271 11.91 -10.30 19.59
CA ASP A 271 10.90 -9.23 19.72
C ASP A 271 9.72 -9.48 18.77
N ARG A 272 10.00 -9.68 17.47
CA ARG A 272 8.95 -9.84 16.47
C ARG A 272 8.09 -11.09 16.71
N LEU A 273 8.71 -12.23 17.04
CA LEU A 273 7.97 -13.46 17.37
C LEU A 273 7.13 -13.29 18.64
N SER A 274 7.67 -12.67 19.69
CA SER A 274 6.93 -12.40 20.94
C SER A 274 5.72 -11.51 20.70
N ARG A 275 5.82 -10.56 19.78
CA ARG A 275 4.76 -9.61 19.40
C ARG A 275 3.89 -10.15 18.26
N LYS A 276 4.10 -11.38 17.81
CA LYS A 276 3.40 -12.02 16.67
C LYS A 276 3.47 -11.19 15.40
N LYS A 277 4.61 -10.55 15.14
CA LYS A 277 4.86 -9.80 13.90
C LYS A 277 5.52 -10.70 12.87
N PRO A 278 4.86 -10.98 11.73
CA PRO A 278 5.37 -11.90 10.73
C PRO A 278 6.69 -11.41 10.11
N THR A 279 7.59 -12.35 9.89
CA THR A 279 8.87 -12.12 9.22
C THR A 279 9.08 -13.18 8.16
N ILE A 280 9.42 -12.79 6.93
CA ILE A 280 9.86 -13.70 5.87
C ILE A 280 11.38 -13.60 5.77
N ILE A 281 12.04 -14.74 5.84
CA ILE A 281 13.50 -14.80 5.76
C ILE A 281 13.87 -15.75 4.62
N SER A 282 14.74 -15.30 3.72
CA SER A 282 15.36 -16.18 2.73
C SER A 282 16.80 -16.48 3.11
N THR A 283 17.26 -17.67 2.81
CA THR A 283 18.66 -18.07 3.05
C THR A 283 19.14 -19.10 2.02
N ASN A 284 20.42 -19.03 1.72
CA ASN A 284 21.13 -20.05 0.93
C ASN A 284 21.79 -21.12 1.82
N LEU A 285 21.74 -20.96 3.14
CA LEU A 285 22.28 -21.90 4.09
C LEU A 285 21.40 -23.16 4.18
N THR A 286 22.02 -24.30 4.36
CA THR A 286 21.32 -25.53 4.74
C THR A 286 20.97 -25.50 6.23
N ASN A 287 20.07 -26.40 6.66
CA ASN A 287 19.74 -26.53 8.09
C ASN A 287 20.98 -26.79 8.95
N GLU A 288 21.94 -27.52 8.41
CA GLU A 288 23.22 -27.79 9.10
C GLU A 288 24.11 -26.55 9.18
N ASP A 289 24.13 -25.73 8.11
CA ASP A 289 24.91 -24.50 8.11
C ASP A 289 24.31 -23.47 9.06
N ILE A 290 22.97 -23.38 9.14
CA ILE A 290 22.28 -22.53 10.13
C ILE A 290 22.70 -22.92 11.54
N LYS A 291 22.70 -24.22 11.86
CA LYS A 291 23.13 -24.74 13.18
C LYS A 291 24.61 -24.46 13.48
N LYS A 292 25.48 -24.45 12.47
CA LYS A 292 26.90 -24.19 12.63
C LYS A 292 27.20 -22.68 12.77
N LYS A 293 26.47 -21.85 12.04
CA LYS A 293 26.73 -20.41 11.95
C LYS A 293 26.05 -19.59 13.05
N TYR A 294 24.86 -20.04 13.50
CA TYR A 294 24.08 -19.32 14.50
C TYR A 294 23.96 -20.14 15.79
N THR A 295 23.61 -19.46 16.87
CA THR A 295 23.38 -20.11 18.17
C THR A 295 22.14 -21.00 18.14
N ASP A 296 22.08 -21.97 19.05
CA ASP A 296 20.90 -22.86 19.21
C ASP A 296 19.61 -22.04 19.42
N ARG A 297 19.69 -20.91 20.08
CA ARG A 297 18.54 -20.01 20.32
C ARG A 297 17.97 -19.41 19.04
N ILE A 298 18.83 -18.99 18.11
CA ILE A 298 18.41 -18.48 16.78
C ILE A 298 17.90 -19.65 15.93
N THR A 299 18.66 -20.74 15.91
CA THR A 299 18.29 -21.94 15.16
C THR A 299 16.93 -22.48 15.56
N SER A 300 16.65 -22.54 16.87
CA SER A 300 15.34 -22.97 17.38
C SER A 300 14.20 -22.09 16.89
N ARG A 301 14.40 -20.74 16.83
CA ARG A 301 13.40 -19.83 16.32
C ARG A 301 13.20 -19.96 14.81
N LEU A 302 14.28 -20.01 14.05
CA LEU A 302 14.20 -20.11 12.59
C LEU A 302 13.57 -21.43 12.13
N LEU A 303 13.99 -22.55 12.72
CA LEU A 303 13.54 -23.88 12.30
C LEU A 303 12.31 -24.40 13.06
N GLY A 304 12.03 -23.87 14.26
CA GLY A 304 10.95 -24.33 15.13
C GLY A 304 9.70 -23.45 15.09
N GLU A 305 9.85 -22.14 14.85
CA GLU A 305 8.72 -21.19 14.93
C GLU A 305 8.31 -20.62 13.57
N CYS A 306 9.15 -20.80 12.51
CA CYS A 306 8.80 -20.38 11.16
C CYS A 306 8.24 -21.53 10.33
N HIS A 307 7.34 -21.22 9.40
CA HIS A 307 6.94 -22.16 8.36
C HIS A 307 8.08 -22.34 7.36
N LEU A 308 8.54 -23.57 7.18
CA LEU A 308 9.69 -23.88 6.33
C LEU A 308 9.27 -24.15 4.89
N LEU A 309 9.87 -23.40 3.94
CA LEU A 309 9.73 -23.64 2.52
C LEU A 309 11.08 -24.00 1.91
N LEU A 310 11.18 -25.23 1.40
CA LEU A 310 12.38 -25.73 0.75
C LEU A 310 12.34 -25.44 -0.74
N PHE A 311 13.37 -24.75 -1.23
CA PHE A 311 13.57 -24.43 -2.65
C PHE A 311 14.65 -25.33 -3.22
N GLU A 312 14.30 -26.15 -4.18
CA GLU A 312 15.18 -27.09 -4.85
C GLU A 312 15.11 -26.94 -6.35
N GLY A 313 16.22 -27.15 -7.02
CA GLY A 313 16.32 -27.01 -8.46
C GLY A 313 17.70 -26.61 -8.92
N THR A 314 17.81 -26.20 -10.18
CA THR A 314 19.01 -25.63 -10.77
C THR A 314 18.87 -24.13 -10.89
N ASP A 315 19.97 -23.39 -10.70
CA ASP A 315 19.98 -21.93 -10.79
C ASP A 315 19.30 -21.41 -12.08
N ILE A 316 18.22 -20.65 -11.93
CA ILE A 316 17.43 -20.09 -13.04
C ILE A 316 18.23 -19.06 -13.83
N ARG A 317 19.10 -18.27 -13.16
CA ARG A 317 19.95 -17.28 -13.83
C ARG A 317 20.89 -17.98 -14.81
N ALA A 318 21.50 -19.10 -14.38
CA ALA A 318 22.36 -19.91 -15.23
C ALA A 318 21.57 -20.60 -16.38
N GLN A 319 20.29 -20.96 -16.16
CA GLN A 319 19.44 -21.53 -17.20
C GLN A 319 19.06 -20.49 -18.28
N ARG A 320 18.81 -19.23 -17.87
CA ARG A 320 18.52 -18.13 -18.81
C ARG A 320 19.68 -17.82 -19.72
N LEU A 321 20.93 -17.81 -19.19
CA LEU A 321 22.12 -17.60 -19.99
C LEU A 321 22.38 -18.68 -21.05
N LYS A 322 21.85 -19.89 -20.86
CA LYS A 322 21.97 -21.00 -21.83
C LYS A 322 20.88 -21.00 -22.89
N LYS A 323 19.83 -20.21 -22.74
CA LYS A 323 18.71 -20.10 -23.70
C LYS A 323 18.85 -18.92 -24.66
N ASN A 324 19.73 -17.95 -24.33
CA ASN A 324 20.16 -16.86 -25.18
C ASN A 324 21.49 -17.25 -25.91
#